data_bb911c01e26972cb898a6e6fc3911c3b
#
_entry.id   bb911c01e26972cb898a6e6fc3911c3b
#
_cell.length_a   1.000
_cell.length_b   1.000
_cell.length_c   1.000
_cell.angle_alpha   90.00
_cell.angle_beta   90.00
_cell.angle_gamma   90.00
#
_symmetry.space_group_name_H-M   'P 1'
#
loop_
_entity.id
_entity.type
_entity.pdbx_description
1 polymer ?
#
loop_
_entity_poly.entity_id
_entity_poly.type
_entity_poly.pdbx_seq_one_letter_code
_entity_poly.pdbx_strand_id
1 'polypeptide(L)'
;MKREEIELLAPAGKPYDTLEEVIGIRPSKGSLAEYGVSYRQVELLEDGTFDYNSIRKAINEKTRLVEIQRSKGYQTRPSFSVKQIGELISFVKSIKPDVICMVDNCYGEFVDTIEPSDVGADMIVGSLIKNPGGGLAPIGGYIAGTKECVENASYRMTCPGLGSEVGATLGVNRSFFQGFFLAPMVTKGALKGAVFAANIYEKLGFPVIPDSTEPRQDIIQAVSLGTPEGLIAFCKGIQAAAPVDSYVDPEPWDMPGYDSQVIMAAGAFVQGSSIELSADGPMKPPYAVYFQGGLTWEHAKPVSYTHLRA
;
A
#
# COMPACT_ATOMS: atom_id res chain seq x y z
N MET A 1 -0.81 -0.33 -38.47
CA MET A 1 -0.51 -1.33 -37.44
C MET A 1 -1.73 -1.44 -36.52
N LYS A 2 -2.36 -2.61 -36.41
CA LYS A 2 -3.36 -2.82 -35.36
C LYS A 2 -2.62 -2.71 -34.03
N ARG A 3 -3.05 -1.82 -33.12
CA ARG A 3 -2.58 -1.85 -31.73
C ARG A 3 -2.92 -3.24 -31.18
N GLU A 4 -1.92 -3.95 -30.66
CA GLU A 4 -2.22 -5.15 -29.87
C GLU A 4 -3.08 -4.71 -28.69
N GLU A 5 -4.17 -5.43 -28.49
CA GLU A 5 -5.00 -5.19 -27.30
C GLU A 5 -4.25 -5.72 -26.08
N ILE A 6 -4.07 -4.88 -25.09
CA ILE A 6 -3.33 -5.18 -23.87
C ILE A 6 -4.33 -5.23 -22.71
N GLU A 7 -4.21 -6.25 -21.88
CA GLU A 7 -5.01 -6.40 -20.66
C GLU A 7 -4.13 -6.40 -19.41
N LEU A 8 -4.56 -5.64 -18.41
CA LEU A 8 -4.09 -5.67 -17.04
C LEU A 8 -5.04 -6.56 -16.22
N LEU A 9 -4.50 -7.56 -15.52
CA LEU A 9 -5.24 -8.45 -14.64
C LEU A 9 -4.86 -8.18 -13.18
N ALA A 10 -5.83 -7.92 -12.31
CA ALA A 10 -5.67 -7.84 -10.86
C ALA A 10 -6.24 -9.12 -10.21
N PRO A 11 -5.40 -10.03 -9.70
CA PRO A 11 -5.84 -11.33 -9.18
C PRO A 11 -6.20 -11.31 -7.69
N ALA A 12 -6.12 -10.16 -7.05
CA ALA A 12 -6.38 -9.95 -5.62
C ALA A 12 -7.59 -9.03 -5.35
N GLY A 13 -8.54 -9.00 -6.29
CA GLY A 13 -9.67 -8.09 -6.28
C GLY A 13 -9.32 -6.70 -6.79
N LYS A 14 -10.14 -5.72 -6.45
CA LYS A 14 -9.96 -4.33 -6.85
C LYS A 14 -8.63 -3.77 -6.28
N PRO A 15 -7.83 -3.06 -7.08
CA PRO A 15 -6.62 -2.40 -6.60
C PRO A 15 -6.97 -1.21 -5.68
N TYR A 16 -5.93 -0.56 -5.13
CA TYR A 16 -6.10 0.59 -4.27
C TYR A 16 -6.93 1.71 -4.93
N ASP A 17 -7.82 2.35 -4.17
CA ASP A 17 -8.84 3.26 -4.69
C ASP A 17 -8.31 4.34 -5.65
N THR A 18 -7.14 4.92 -5.38
CA THR A 18 -6.54 5.94 -6.25
C THR A 18 -6.07 5.39 -7.60
N LEU A 19 -5.85 4.09 -7.74
CA LEU A 19 -5.48 3.46 -9.00
C LEU A 19 -6.67 3.27 -9.94
N GLU A 20 -7.90 3.36 -9.44
CA GLU A 20 -9.10 3.21 -10.28
C GLU A 20 -9.13 4.22 -11.42
N GLU A 21 -8.78 5.48 -11.14
CA GLU A 21 -8.72 6.53 -12.15
C GLU A 21 -7.49 6.38 -13.05
N VAL A 22 -6.36 5.94 -12.51
CA VAL A 22 -5.14 5.68 -13.29
C VAL A 22 -5.37 4.55 -14.30
N ILE A 23 -6.02 3.48 -13.88
CA ILE A 23 -6.36 2.35 -14.73
C ILE A 23 -7.50 2.71 -15.69
N GLY A 24 -8.47 3.48 -15.22
CA GLY A 24 -9.70 3.84 -15.95
C GLY A 24 -10.87 2.94 -15.58
N ILE A 25 -10.85 2.29 -14.41
CA ILE A 25 -12.02 1.62 -13.81
C ILE A 25 -13.09 2.69 -13.56
N ARG A 26 -12.70 3.81 -12.95
CA ARG A 26 -13.46 5.06 -13.00
C ARG A 26 -12.96 5.90 -14.17
N PRO A 27 -13.84 6.41 -15.05
CA PRO A 27 -13.44 7.21 -16.19
C PRO A 27 -12.60 8.43 -15.79
N SER A 28 -11.37 8.52 -16.30
CA SER A 28 -10.47 9.63 -16.04
C SER A 28 -9.62 9.92 -17.28
N LYS A 29 -9.36 11.21 -17.54
CA LYS A 29 -8.49 11.64 -18.64
C LYS A 29 -7.04 11.21 -18.39
N GLY A 30 -6.42 10.65 -19.40
CA GLY A 30 -5.05 10.15 -19.31
C GLY A 30 -4.92 8.77 -18.67
N SER A 31 -6.05 8.11 -18.38
CA SER A 31 -6.06 6.74 -17.83
C SER A 31 -5.53 5.71 -18.83
N LEU A 32 -5.10 4.55 -18.34
CA LEU A 32 -4.66 3.44 -19.19
C LEU A 32 -5.75 3.01 -20.18
N ALA A 33 -7.03 3.08 -19.78
CA ALA A 33 -8.16 2.76 -20.65
C ALA A 33 -8.22 3.67 -21.89
N GLU A 34 -7.91 4.97 -21.77
CA GLU A 34 -7.84 5.88 -22.95
C GLU A 34 -6.70 5.51 -23.90
N TYR A 35 -5.67 4.83 -23.43
CA TYR A 35 -4.58 4.29 -24.25
C TYR A 35 -4.87 2.89 -24.80
N GLY A 36 -6.08 2.36 -24.55
CA GLY A 36 -6.53 1.06 -25.07
C GLY A 36 -6.09 -0.14 -24.25
N VAL A 37 -5.72 0.06 -22.98
CA VAL A 37 -5.48 -1.01 -22.02
C VAL A 37 -6.81 -1.41 -21.40
N SER A 38 -7.18 -2.68 -21.49
CA SER A 38 -8.34 -3.23 -20.80
C SER A 38 -7.95 -3.68 -19.38
N TYR A 39 -8.94 -3.69 -18.50
CA TYR A 39 -8.77 -4.12 -17.12
C TYR A 39 -9.68 -5.29 -16.79
N ARG A 40 -9.18 -6.22 -15.99
CA ARG A 40 -9.94 -7.33 -15.42
C ARG A 40 -9.48 -7.59 -14.00
N GLN A 41 -10.39 -7.95 -13.11
CA GLN A 41 -10.06 -8.41 -11.77
C GLN A 41 -10.66 -9.80 -11.49
N VAL A 42 -10.04 -10.49 -10.55
CA VAL A 42 -10.55 -11.73 -9.95
C VAL A 42 -10.61 -11.48 -8.44
N GLU A 43 -11.80 -11.69 -7.88
CA GLU A 43 -12.00 -11.54 -6.44
C GLU A 43 -11.31 -12.67 -5.68
N LEU A 44 -10.96 -12.39 -4.43
CA LEU A 44 -10.49 -13.42 -3.50
C LEU A 44 -11.64 -14.34 -3.10
N LEU A 45 -11.31 -15.53 -2.65
CA LEU A 45 -12.27 -16.41 -2.00
C LEU A 45 -12.71 -15.82 -0.64
N GLU A 46 -13.80 -16.34 -0.07
CA GLU A 46 -14.35 -15.85 1.22
C GLU A 46 -13.34 -15.92 2.38
N ASP A 47 -12.40 -16.85 2.31
CA ASP A 47 -11.31 -16.99 3.28
C ASP A 47 -10.12 -16.04 3.04
N GLY A 48 -10.21 -15.16 2.05
CA GLY A 48 -9.16 -14.21 1.68
C GLY A 48 -8.02 -14.80 0.87
N THR A 49 -8.13 -16.05 0.41
CA THR A 49 -7.12 -16.68 -0.46
C THR A 49 -7.39 -16.41 -1.95
N PHE A 50 -6.38 -16.63 -2.80
CA PHE A 50 -6.49 -16.44 -4.24
C PHE A 50 -7.39 -17.50 -4.88
N ASP A 51 -8.33 -17.09 -5.73
CA ASP A 51 -9.11 -18.02 -6.57
C ASP A 51 -8.30 -18.42 -7.82
N TYR A 52 -7.45 -19.42 -7.66
CA TYR A 52 -6.61 -19.93 -8.74
C TYR A 52 -7.41 -20.45 -9.95
N ASN A 53 -8.64 -20.93 -9.74
CA ASN A 53 -9.50 -21.42 -10.83
C ASN A 53 -10.01 -20.25 -11.69
N SER A 54 -10.47 -19.18 -11.06
CA SER A 54 -10.93 -17.98 -11.75
C SER A 54 -9.76 -17.22 -12.39
N ILE A 55 -8.60 -17.15 -11.73
CA ILE A 55 -7.36 -16.57 -12.28
C ILE A 55 -6.96 -17.30 -13.57
N ARG A 56 -6.96 -18.65 -13.56
CA ARG A 56 -6.66 -19.45 -14.77
C ARG A 56 -7.58 -19.12 -15.94
N LYS A 57 -8.87 -18.94 -15.68
CA LYS A 57 -9.86 -18.59 -16.71
C LYS A 57 -9.73 -17.15 -17.20
N ALA A 58 -9.24 -16.25 -16.35
CA ALA A 58 -9.09 -14.84 -16.68
C ALA A 58 -7.86 -14.58 -17.55
N ILE A 59 -6.76 -15.32 -17.34
CA ILE A 59 -5.54 -15.18 -18.15
C ILE A 59 -5.83 -15.59 -19.61
N ASN A 60 -5.45 -14.72 -20.55
CA ASN A 60 -5.66 -14.91 -21.97
C ASN A 60 -4.52 -14.28 -22.79
N GLU A 61 -4.58 -14.35 -24.12
CA GLU A 61 -3.53 -13.85 -25.02
C GLU A 61 -3.26 -12.35 -24.89
N LYS A 62 -4.24 -11.56 -24.44
CA LYS A 62 -4.13 -10.10 -24.24
C LYS A 62 -3.52 -9.74 -22.88
N THR A 63 -3.52 -10.64 -21.93
CA THR A 63 -2.97 -10.40 -20.58
C THR A 63 -1.46 -10.17 -20.67
N ARG A 64 -1.00 -8.94 -20.43
CA ARG A 64 0.42 -8.55 -20.48
C ARG A 64 0.97 -8.20 -19.12
N LEU A 65 0.12 -7.77 -18.20
CA LEU A 65 0.49 -7.38 -16.84
C LEU A 65 -0.46 -8.02 -15.84
N VAL A 66 0.11 -8.64 -14.81
CA VAL A 66 -0.61 -9.06 -13.60
C VAL A 66 -0.14 -8.16 -12.47
N GLU A 67 -1.07 -7.36 -11.94
CA GLU A 67 -0.82 -6.44 -10.83
C GLU A 67 -1.28 -7.07 -9.52
N ILE A 68 -0.38 -7.19 -8.54
CA ILE A 68 -0.62 -7.82 -7.25
C ILE A 68 -0.41 -6.77 -6.15
N GLN A 69 -1.49 -6.30 -5.56
CA GLN A 69 -1.40 -5.42 -4.40
C GLN A 69 -1.14 -6.23 -3.13
N ARG A 70 0.04 -6.08 -2.52
CA ARG A 70 0.45 -6.82 -1.32
C ARG A 70 -0.37 -6.43 -0.09
N SER A 71 -0.42 -5.14 0.22
CA SER A 71 -1.15 -4.62 1.37
C SER A 71 -2.65 -4.48 1.10
N LYS A 72 -3.44 -4.49 2.17
CA LYS A 72 -4.90 -4.47 2.09
C LYS A 72 -5.52 -3.13 1.65
N GLY A 73 -4.78 -2.01 1.74
CA GLY A 73 -5.41 -0.69 1.58
C GLY A 73 -6.56 -0.50 2.57
N TYR A 74 -7.68 0.02 2.11
CA TYR A 74 -8.93 0.16 2.92
C TYR A 74 -9.86 -1.06 2.81
N GLN A 75 -9.31 -2.22 2.47
CA GLN A 75 -10.09 -3.46 2.41
C GLN A 75 -9.96 -4.25 3.71
N THR A 76 -10.94 -5.10 3.98
CA THR A 76 -10.94 -5.98 5.16
C THR A 76 -10.25 -7.33 4.92
N ARG A 77 -9.61 -7.50 3.75
CA ARG A 77 -8.85 -8.71 3.42
C ARG A 77 -7.50 -8.79 4.17
N PRO A 78 -6.90 -9.96 4.28
CA PRO A 78 -5.52 -10.08 4.75
C PRO A 78 -4.53 -9.43 3.77
N SER A 79 -3.36 -9.03 4.27
CA SER A 79 -2.20 -8.70 3.44
C SER A 79 -1.42 -9.96 3.11
N PHE A 80 -0.79 -10.02 1.92
CA PHE A 80 -0.16 -11.24 1.44
C PHE A 80 1.29 -11.34 1.88
N SER A 81 1.71 -12.53 2.29
CA SER A 81 3.10 -12.86 2.53
C SER A 81 3.86 -12.94 1.20
N VAL A 82 5.19 -12.73 1.25
CA VAL A 82 6.06 -12.93 0.09
C VAL A 82 5.92 -14.34 -0.48
N LYS A 83 5.76 -15.34 0.39
CA LYS A 83 5.52 -16.73 -0.02
C LYS A 83 4.24 -16.89 -0.86
N GLN A 84 3.11 -16.35 -0.39
CA GLN A 84 1.84 -16.42 -1.13
C GLN A 84 1.94 -15.72 -2.49
N ILE A 85 2.62 -14.56 -2.53
CA ILE A 85 2.89 -13.84 -3.78
C ILE A 85 3.72 -14.71 -4.73
N GLY A 86 4.78 -15.37 -4.24
CA GLY A 86 5.61 -16.26 -5.05
C GLY A 86 4.85 -17.47 -5.59
N GLU A 87 3.97 -18.06 -4.79
CA GLU A 87 3.09 -19.16 -5.23
C GLU A 87 2.14 -18.70 -6.34
N LEU A 88 1.54 -17.50 -6.18
CA LEU A 88 0.68 -16.91 -7.21
C LEU A 88 1.45 -16.61 -8.50
N ILE A 89 2.63 -16.00 -8.41
CA ILE A 89 3.47 -15.69 -9.58
C ILE A 89 3.85 -16.97 -10.32
N SER A 90 4.29 -18.00 -9.58
CA SER A 90 4.64 -19.30 -10.16
C SER A 90 3.45 -19.92 -10.89
N PHE A 91 2.26 -19.83 -10.31
CA PHE A 91 1.03 -20.29 -10.94
C PHE A 91 0.71 -19.52 -12.23
N VAL A 92 0.75 -18.20 -12.19
CA VAL A 92 0.50 -17.32 -13.35
C VAL A 92 1.49 -17.61 -14.47
N LYS A 93 2.79 -17.67 -14.15
CA LYS A 93 3.86 -17.96 -15.10
C LYS A 93 3.76 -19.38 -15.69
N SER A 94 3.18 -20.34 -14.97
CA SER A 94 2.91 -21.69 -15.52
C SER A 94 1.87 -21.68 -16.63
N ILE A 95 0.98 -20.67 -16.66
CA ILE A 95 -0.07 -20.51 -17.69
C ILE A 95 0.44 -19.65 -18.83
N LYS A 96 1.06 -18.50 -18.50
CA LYS A 96 1.55 -17.51 -19.46
C LYS A 96 2.94 -17.01 -19.03
N PRO A 97 4.03 -17.66 -19.50
CA PRO A 97 5.40 -17.39 -19.06
C PRO A 97 5.89 -15.97 -19.37
N ASP A 98 5.37 -15.33 -20.42
CA ASP A 98 5.75 -13.99 -20.90
C ASP A 98 4.99 -12.83 -20.24
N VAL A 99 4.02 -13.10 -19.35
CA VAL A 99 3.31 -12.06 -18.64
C VAL A 99 4.22 -11.39 -17.59
N ILE A 100 4.12 -10.09 -17.45
CA ILE A 100 4.83 -9.34 -16.41
C ILE A 100 4.03 -9.41 -15.11
N CYS A 101 4.64 -9.90 -14.03
CA CYS A 101 4.08 -9.86 -12.69
C CYS A 101 4.66 -8.66 -11.93
N MET A 102 3.82 -7.67 -11.69
CA MET A 102 4.14 -6.48 -10.91
C MET A 102 3.51 -6.57 -9.52
N VAL A 103 4.27 -6.22 -8.49
CA VAL A 103 3.76 -6.17 -7.11
C VAL A 103 3.79 -4.73 -6.61
N ASP A 104 2.63 -4.19 -6.22
CA ASP A 104 2.59 -3.03 -5.33
C ASP A 104 2.98 -3.49 -3.93
N ASN A 105 4.22 -3.14 -3.55
CA ASN A 105 4.85 -3.60 -2.32
C ASN A 105 4.69 -2.63 -1.15
N CYS A 106 3.95 -1.54 -1.35
CA CYS A 106 3.71 -0.53 -0.32
C CYS A 106 3.32 -1.16 1.02
N TYR A 107 3.95 -0.69 2.10
CA TYR A 107 3.80 -1.14 3.49
C TYR A 107 4.38 -2.53 3.81
N GLY A 108 4.79 -3.32 2.79
CA GLY A 108 5.36 -4.65 2.98
C GLY A 108 6.89 -4.66 3.05
N GLU A 109 7.55 -3.60 2.61
CA GLU A 109 9.00 -3.53 2.54
C GLU A 109 9.64 -3.67 3.94
N PHE A 110 10.68 -4.48 4.05
CA PHE A 110 11.42 -4.79 5.29
C PHE A 110 10.57 -5.48 6.38
N VAL A 111 9.38 -5.96 6.07
CA VAL A 111 8.58 -6.77 7.01
C VAL A 111 9.08 -8.20 7.06
N ASP A 112 9.56 -8.71 5.93
CA ASP A 112 10.22 -10.01 5.81
C ASP A 112 11.72 -9.85 5.49
N THR A 113 12.47 -10.95 5.47
CA THR A 113 13.88 -11.02 5.09
C THR A 113 14.09 -11.12 3.58
N ILE A 114 13.03 -11.36 2.83
CA ILE A 114 12.99 -11.43 1.37
C ILE A 114 11.86 -10.53 0.84
N GLU A 115 12.01 -10.09 -0.40
CA GLU A 115 11.03 -9.25 -1.08
C GLU A 115 10.37 -10.01 -2.25
N PRO A 116 9.25 -9.54 -2.81
CA PRO A 116 8.59 -10.22 -3.92
C PRO A 116 9.47 -10.43 -5.16
N SER A 117 10.51 -9.61 -5.37
CA SER A 117 11.51 -9.81 -6.40
C SER A 117 12.30 -11.12 -6.24
N ASP A 118 12.52 -11.57 -4.99
CA ASP A 118 13.24 -12.80 -4.69
C ASP A 118 12.43 -14.07 -5.02
N VAL A 119 11.12 -13.91 -5.18
CA VAL A 119 10.18 -15.01 -5.45
C VAL A 119 9.55 -14.93 -6.84
N GLY A 120 10.13 -14.14 -7.74
CA GLY A 120 9.81 -14.14 -9.16
C GLY A 120 8.97 -12.97 -9.66
N ALA A 121 8.72 -11.92 -8.86
CA ALA A 121 8.14 -10.69 -9.40
C ALA A 121 9.09 -10.05 -10.41
N ASP A 122 8.57 -9.74 -11.60
CA ASP A 122 9.34 -9.05 -12.64
C ASP A 122 9.57 -7.57 -12.28
N MET A 123 8.66 -7.01 -11.51
CA MET A 123 8.71 -5.62 -11.05
C MET A 123 8.05 -5.47 -9.69
N ILE A 124 8.67 -4.72 -8.80
CA ILE A 124 8.08 -4.24 -7.55
C ILE A 124 8.06 -2.72 -7.58
N VAL A 125 6.97 -2.16 -7.08
CA VAL A 125 6.78 -0.71 -6.99
C VAL A 125 6.38 -0.32 -5.59
N GLY A 126 6.76 0.88 -5.17
CA GLY A 126 6.38 1.38 -3.86
C GLY A 126 6.73 2.84 -3.66
N SER A 127 6.39 3.35 -2.49
CA SER A 127 6.57 4.75 -2.13
C SER A 127 7.74 4.93 -1.17
N LEU A 128 8.60 5.92 -1.46
CA LEU A 128 9.72 6.29 -0.58
C LEU A 128 9.25 7.09 0.65
N ILE A 129 8.04 7.64 0.65
CA ILE A 129 7.48 8.28 1.86
C ILE A 129 6.81 7.26 2.82
N LYS A 130 6.96 5.97 2.53
CA LYS A 130 6.55 4.85 3.38
C LYS A 130 7.78 4.13 3.94
N ASN A 131 7.69 2.81 4.15
CA ASN A 131 8.76 2.02 4.77
C ASN A 131 10.16 2.31 4.21
N PRO A 132 10.41 2.30 2.88
CA PRO A 132 11.77 2.40 2.36
C PRO A 132 12.45 3.74 2.61
N GLY A 133 11.69 4.79 2.83
CA GLY A 133 12.26 6.11 3.10
C GLY A 133 12.61 6.37 4.55
N GLY A 134 12.24 5.45 5.48
CA GLY A 134 12.62 5.52 6.89
C GLY A 134 12.25 6.84 7.59
N GLY A 135 11.21 7.52 7.11
CA GLY A 135 10.77 8.83 7.63
C GLY A 135 11.67 10.01 7.22
N LEU A 136 12.67 9.79 6.37
CA LEU A 136 13.59 10.84 5.91
C LEU A 136 13.39 11.22 4.45
N ALA A 137 12.84 10.35 3.62
CA ALA A 137 12.57 10.65 2.23
C ALA A 137 11.41 11.66 2.11
N PRO A 138 11.63 12.85 1.54
CA PRO A 138 10.61 13.89 1.50
C PRO A 138 9.57 13.66 0.40
N ILE A 139 9.88 12.85 -0.60
CA ILE A 139 9.06 12.55 -1.78
C ILE A 139 9.49 11.22 -2.38
N GLY A 140 8.81 10.81 -3.43
CA GLY A 140 9.29 9.84 -4.40
C GLY A 140 8.70 8.44 -4.24
N GLY A 141 8.99 7.65 -5.25
CA GLY A 141 8.69 6.24 -5.31
C GLY A 141 9.90 5.48 -5.84
N TYR A 142 9.80 4.17 -5.83
CA TYR A 142 10.81 3.31 -6.42
C TYR A 142 10.17 2.28 -7.36
N ILE A 143 10.96 1.87 -8.34
CA ILE A 143 10.69 0.72 -9.20
C ILE A 143 11.93 -0.13 -9.18
N ALA A 144 11.81 -1.38 -8.81
CA ALA A 144 12.89 -2.36 -8.84
C ALA A 144 12.41 -3.65 -9.51
N GLY A 145 13.31 -4.41 -10.11
CA GLY A 145 12.97 -5.65 -10.80
C GLY A 145 13.92 -5.98 -11.93
N THR A 146 13.41 -6.63 -12.98
CA THR A 146 14.22 -6.97 -14.15
C THR A 146 14.72 -5.71 -14.86
N LYS A 147 15.90 -5.81 -15.47
CA LYS A 147 16.48 -4.69 -16.22
C LYS A 147 15.52 -4.14 -17.26
N GLU A 148 14.84 -5.02 -17.99
CA GLU A 148 13.87 -4.62 -19.02
C GLU A 148 12.71 -3.82 -18.46
N CYS A 149 12.10 -4.26 -17.35
CA CYS A 149 10.99 -3.55 -16.72
C CYS A 149 11.42 -2.17 -16.21
N VAL A 150 12.59 -2.08 -15.57
CA VAL A 150 13.10 -0.82 -15.02
C VAL A 150 13.47 0.16 -16.14
N GLU A 151 14.12 -0.30 -17.21
CA GLU A 151 14.43 0.53 -18.38
C GLU A 151 13.17 1.07 -19.05
N ASN A 152 12.18 0.20 -19.31
CA ASN A 152 10.91 0.60 -19.92
C ASN A 152 10.16 1.64 -19.06
N ALA A 153 10.15 1.46 -17.74
CA ALA A 153 9.58 2.43 -16.82
C ALA A 153 10.33 3.77 -16.87
N SER A 154 11.68 3.76 -16.94
CA SER A 154 12.49 4.98 -17.01
C SER A 154 12.19 5.83 -18.24
N TYR A 155 11.97 5.20 -19.40
CA TYR A 155 11.58 5.90 -20.61
C TYR A 155 10.21 6.58 -20.49
N ARG A 156 9.31 6.01 -19.74
CA ARG A 156 7.99 6.60 -19.51
C ARG A 156 8.02 7.71 -18.47
N MET A 157 8.85 7.57 -17.45
CA MET A 157 8.97 8.55 -16.36
C MET A 157 9.76 9.80 -16.76
N THR A 158 10.68 9.68 -17.70
CA THR A 158 11.53 10.78 -18.17
C THR A 158 11.25 11.08 -19.64
N CYS A 159 12.04 10.51 -20.55
CA CYS A 159 11.91 10.71 -21.98
C CYS A 159 12.29 9.42 -22.73
N PRO A 160 11.50 8.96 -23.71
CA PRO A 160 11.88 7.86 -24.58
C PRO A 160 13.24 8.09 -25.24
N GLY A 161 14.12 7.08 -25.18
CA GLY A 161 15.47 7.14 -25.73
C GLY A 161 16.52 7.70 -24.78
N LEU A 162 16.15 8.44 -23.74
CA LEU A 162 17.06 8.96 -22.72
C LEU A 162 16.94 8.19 -21.38
N GLY A 163 15.72 7.87 -20.97
CA GLY A 163 15.48 7.06 -19.79
C GLY A 163 16.20 7.54 -18.54
N SER A 164 17.02 6.70 -17.92
CA SER A 164 17.75 6.98 -16.69
C SER A 164 18.94 7.93 -16.84
N GLU A 165 19.30 8.32 -18.07
CA GLU A 165 20.40 9.28 -18.31
C GLU A 165 20.02 10.72 -17.93
N VAL A 166 18.75 10.99 -17.69
CA VAL A 166 18.21 12.31 -17.34
C VAL A 166 17.30 12.23 -16.13
N GLY A 167 17.08 13.36 -15.50
CA GLY A 167 16.21 13.53 -14.36
C GLY A 167 16.88 14.31 -13.25
N ALA A 168 16.13 15.25 -12.66
CA ALA A 168 16.62 16.04 -11.54
C ALA A 168 16.44 15.26 -10.23
N THR A 169 17.48 15.19 -9.41
CA THR A 169 17.44 14.59 -8.08
C THR A 169 16.91 15.56 -7.01
N LEU A 170 16.73 16.82 -7.35
CA LEU A 170 16.27 17.88 -6.43
C LEU A 170 17.11 18.02 -5.15
N GLY A 171 18.32 17.45 -5.12
CA GLY A 171 19.21 17.48 -3.96
C GLY A 171 18.80 16.53 -2.81
N VAL A 172 17.84 15.62 -3.02
CA VAL A 172 17.27 14.77 -1.97
C VAL A 172 17.93 13.40 -1.79
N ASN A 173 18.94 13.07 -2.60
CA ASN A 173 19.60 11.75 -2.57
C ASN A 173 20.12 11.37 -1.18
N ARG A 174 20.68 12.32 -0.42
CA ARG A 174 21.16 12.05 0.93
C ARG A 174 20.03 11.53 1.83
N SER A 175 18.88 12.17 1.79
CA SER A 175 17.70 11.75 2.56
C SER A 175 17.20 10.38 2.12
N PHE A 176 17.23 10.08 0.82
CA PHE A 176 16.86 8.77 0.30
C PHE A 176 17.78 7.66 0.82
N PHE A 177 19.10 7.82 0.66
CA PHE A 177 20.05 6.80 1.10
C PHE A 177 20.09 6.63 2.61
N GLN A 178 20.05 7.72 3.36
CA GLN A 178 20.04 7.65 4.82
C GLN A 178 18.71 7.06 5.33
N GLY A 179 17.57 7.43 4.72
CA GLY A 179 16.27 6.87 5.02
C GLY A 179 16.21 5.38 4.75
N PHE A 180 16.70 4.95 3.58
CA PHE A 180 16.78 3.53 3.22
C PHE A 180 17.64 2.72 4.19
N PHE A 181 18.77 3.28 4.63
CA PHE A 181 19.62 2.66 5.64
C PHE A 181 18.89 2.47 6.98
N LEU A 182 18.07 3.43 7.38
CA LEU A 182 17.31 3.38 8.64
C LEU A 182 16.00 2.58 8.53
N ALA A 183 15.50 2.37 7.31
CA ALA A 183 14.18 1.79 7.03
C ALA A 183 13.89 0.47 7.78
N PRO A 184 14.81 -0.51 7.90
CA PRO A 184 14.55 -1.74 8.65
C PRO A 184 14.27 -1.48 10.14
N MET A 185 14.98 -0.53 10.76
CA MET A 185 14.74 -0.17 12.15
C MET A 185 13.42 0.57 12.35
N VAL A 186 13.08 1.47 11.45
CA VAL A 186 11.83 2.23 11.47
C VAL A 186 10.65 1.29 11.27
N THR A 187 10.72 0.42 10.26
CA THR A 187 9.68 -0.60 9.99
C THR A 187 9.47 -1.52 11.20
N LYS A 188 10.54 -1.94 11.87
CA LYS A 188 10.46 -2.70 13.14
C LYS A 188 9.71 -1.91 14.23
N GLY A 189 9.94 -0.61 14.34
CA GLY A 189 9.21 0.27 15.26
C GLY A 189 7.71 0.30 14.95
N ALA A 190 7.37 0.49 13.69
CA ALA A 190 5.99 0.48 13.19
C ALA A 190 5.29 -0.85 13.44
N LEU A 191 5.94 -1.98 13.14
CA LEU A 191 5.40 -3.33 13.41
C LEU A 191 5.09 -3.54 14.89
N LYS A 192 5.99 -3.13 15.80
CA LYS A 192 5.73 -3.20 17.23
C LYS A 192 4.54 -2.35 17.63
N GLY A 193 4.40 -1.15 17.06
CA GLY A 193 3.25 -0.27 17.26
C GLY A 193 1.95 -0.93 16.83
N ALA A 194 1.93 -1.53 15.64
CA ALA A 194 0.78 -2.22 15.09
C ALA A 194 0.34 -3.41 15.95
N VAL A 195 1.27 -4.28 16.36
CA VAL A 195 0.97 -5.42 17.25
C VAL A 195 0.46 -4.95 18.62
N PHE A 196 1.05 -3.89 19.15
CA PHE A 196 0.62 -3.32 20.43
C PHE A 196 -0.78 -2.73 20.35
N ALA A 197 -1.09 -1.99 19.28
CA ALA A 197 -2.43 -1.46 19.01
C ALA A 197 -3.45 -2.59 18.89
N ALA A 198 -3.17 -3.64 18.09
CA ALA A 198 -4.02 -4.82 18.00
C ALA A 198 -4.36 -5.37 19.38
N ASN A 199 -3.36 -5.63 20.21
CA ASN A 199 -3.56 -6.21 21.54
C ASN A 199 -4.40 -5.33 22.48
N ILE A 200 -4.24 -4.02 22.41
CA ILE A 200 -5.07 -3.09 23.19
C ILE A 200 -6.52 -3.14 22.75
N TYR A 201 -6.75 -2.99 21.44
CA TYR A 201 -8.12 -2.92 20.91
C TYR A 201 -8.88 -4.24 21.02
N GLU A 202 -8.20 -5.39 20.88
CA GLU A 202 -8.79 -6.70 21.19
C GLU A 202 -9.27 -6.77 22.64
N LYS A 203 -8.45 -6.32 23.59
CA LYS A 203 -8.82 -6.30 25.02
C LYS A 203 -9.97 -5.35 25.33
N LEU A 204 -10.15 -4.33 24.51
CA LEU A 204 -11.28 -3.41 24.59
C LEU A 204 -12.54 -3.92 23.86
N GLY A 205 -12.46 -5.09 23.19
CA GLY A 205 -13.58 -5.72 22.51
C GLY A 205 -13.81 -5.26 21.07
N PHE A 206 -12.86 -4.55 20.46
CA PHE A 206 -12.96 -4.15 19.05
C PHE A 206 -12.42 -5.25 18.14
N PRO A 207 -13.09 -5.53 16.99
CA PRO A 207 -12.52 -6.39 15.95
C PRO A 207 -11.30 -5.74 15.33
N VAL A 208 -10.21 -6.51 15.17
CA VAL A 208 -8.95 -6.05 14.58
C VAL A 208 -8.48 -7.00 13.48
N ILE A 209 -7.76 -6.49 12.49
CA ILE A 209 -7.19 -7.27 11.39
C ILE A 209 -5.81 -6.70 11.03
N PRO A 210 -4.74 -7.54 11.13
CA PRO A 210 -4.68 -8.88 11.70
C PRO A 210 -4.82 -8.84 13.23
N ASP A 211 -5.06 -9.99 13.87
CA ASP A 211 -5.05 -10.08 15.32
C ASP A 211 -3.63 -9.91 15.89
N SER A 212 -3.52 -9.75 17.22
CA SER A 212 -2.23 -9.47 17.87
C SER A 212 -1.23 -10.63 17.83
N THR A 213 -1.69 -11.83 17.45
CA THR A 213 -0.88 -13.06 17.39
C THR A 213 -0.56 -13.49 15.95
N GLU A 214 -1.28 -12.95 14.97
CA GLU A 214 -1.06 -13.25 13.55
C GLU A 214 0.27 -12.68 13.04
N PRO A 215 0.96 -13.42 12.16
CA PRO A 215 2.14 -12.93 11.46
C PRO A 215 1.81 -11.69 10.62
N ARG A 216 2.67 -10.68 10.70
CA ARG A 216 2.50 -9.43 9.96
C ARG A 216 3.07 -9.55 8.55
N GLN A 217 2.32 -9.01 7.58
CA GLN A 217 2.74 -8.93 6.18
C GLN A 217 2.90 -7.49 5.70
N ASP A 218 2.43 -6.55 6.50
CA ASP A 218 2.59 -5.10 6.36
C ASP A 218 2.59 -4.43 7.76
N ILE A 219 2.71 -3.10 7.78
CA ILE A 219 2.72 -2.32 9.03
C ILE A 219 1.33 -1.81 9.43
N ILE A 220 0.27 -2.18 8.71
CA ILE A 220 -1.09 -1.65 8.93
C ILE A 220 -1.82 -2.47 9.99
N GLN A 221 -2.47 -1.76 10.90
CA GLN A 221 -3.42 -2.32 11.84
C GLN A 221 -4.82 -1.74 11.58
N ALA A 222 -5.72 -2.56 11.09
CA ALA A 222 -7.13 -2.19 11.00
C ALA A 222 -7.83 -2.45 12.34
N VAL A 223 -8.67 -1.49 12.77
CA VAL A 223 -9.54 -1.60 13.93
C VAL A 223 -10.94 -1.18 13.52
N SER A 224 -11.92 -2.08 13.65
CA SER A 224 -13.31 -1.78 13.31
C SER A 224 -13.98 -1.08 14.50
N LEU A 225 -14.30 0.20 14.33
CA LEU A 225 -14.88 1.02 15.40
C LEU A 225 -16.42 1.01 15.39
N GLY A 226 -17.03 0.52 14.30
CA GLY A 226 -18.45 0.26 14.19
C GLY A 226 -19.34 1.48 13.95
N THR A 227 -18.83 2.69 14.22
CA THR A 227 -19.60 3.94 14.06
C THR A 227 -18.73 5.06 13.47
N PRO A 228 -19.33 6.03 12.74
CA PRO A 228 -18.59 7.18 12.22
C PRO A 228 -18.00 8.04 13.35
N GLU A 229 -18.71 8.18 14.47
CA GLU A 229 -18.25 8.95 15.63
C GLU A 229 -17.01 8.32 16.25
N GLY A 230 -16.97 6.99 16.35
CA GLY A 230 -15.81 6.23 16.83
C GLY A 230 -14.57 6.44 15.94
N LEU A 231 -14.77 6.39 14.61
CA LEU A 231 -13.69 6.63 13.66
C LEU A 231 -13.15 8.07 13.77
N ILE A 232 -14.03 9.05 13.86
CA ILE A 232 -13.65 10.45 14.03
C ILE A 232 -12.89 10.66 15.35
N ALA A 233 -13.41 10.12 16.47
CA ALA A 233 -12.78 10.23 17.77
C ALA A 233 -11.39 9.60 17.81
N PHE A 234 -11.23 8.45 17.17
CA PHE A 234 -9.93 7.78 17.04
C PHE A 234 -8.92 8.67 16.31
N CYS A 235 -9.29 9.18 15.12
CA CYS A 235 -8.39 10.03 14.33
C CYS A 235 -8.05 11.33 15.08
N LYS A 236 -9.00 11.96 15.74
CA LYS A 236 -8.76 13.16 16.57
C LYS A 236 -7.79 12.87 17.72
N GLY A 237 -7.94 11.74 18.39
CA GLY A 237 -7.01 11.32 19.44
C GLY A 237 -5.59 11.08 18.95
N ILE A 238 -5.43 10.43 17.80
CA ILE A 238 -4.11 10.22 17.17
C ILE A 238 -3.50 11.57 16.77
N GLN A 239 -4.27 12.46 16.14
CA GLN A 239 -3.81 13.79 15.74
C GLN A 239 -3.32 14.61 16.93
N ALA A 240 -4.07 14.63 18.01
CA ALA A 240 -3.71 15.35 19.24
C ALA A 240 -2.41 14.84 19.90
N ALA A 241 -2.04 13.59 19.64
CA ALA A 241 -0.80 12.97 20.12
C ALA A 241 0.36 13.06 19.10
N ALA A 242 0.12 13.60 17.91
CA ALA A 242 1.12 13.70 16.86
C ALA A 242 2.23 14.73 17.21
N PRO A 243 3.47 14.54 16.69
CA PRO A 243 4.57 15.47 16.96
C PRO A 243 4.41 16.82 16.24
N VAL A 244 3.63 16.84 15.17
CA VAL A 244 3.39 18.02 14.33
C VAL A 244 1.89 18.21 14.20
N ASP A 245 1.44 19.46 14.14
CA ASP A 245 0.04 19.84 13.93
C ASP A 245 -0.94 19.21 14.95
N SER A 246 -0.50 18.94 16.18
CA SER A 246 -1.34 18.34 17.23
C SER A 246 -2.56 19.17 17.63
N TYR A 247 -2.58 20.46 17.28
CA TYR A 247 -3.68 21.40 17.52
C TYR A 247 -4.76 21.34 16.42
N VAL A 248 -4.49 20.63 15.31
CA VAL A 248 -5.45 20.49 14.21
C VAL A 248 -6.50 19.46 14.59
N ASP A 249 -7.74 19.77 14.30
CA ASP A 249 -8.87 18.86 14.50
C ASP A 249 -9.25 18.23 13.14
N PRO A 250 -8.93 16.95 12.89
CA PRO A 250 -9.23 16.32 11.62
C PRO A 250 -10.74 16.13 11.44
N GLU A 251 -11.22 16.39 10.24
CA GLU A 251 -12.61 16.20 9.84
C GLU A 251 -12.70 15.35 8.57
N PRO A 252 -13.80 14.59 8.40
CA PRO A 252 -14.05 13.87 7.13
C PRO A 252 -14.18 14.86 5.97
N TRP A 253 -13.57 14.51 4.83
CA TRP A 253 -13.63 15.33 3.62
C TRP A 253 -13.58 14.49 2.34
N ASP A 254 -14.02 15.09 1.22
CA ASP A 254 -14.00 14.45 -0.10
C ASP A 254 -12.57 14.46 -0.65
N MET A 255 -11.81 13.41 -0.33
CA MET A 255 -10.43 13.28 -0.78
C MET A 255 -10.40 12.81 -2.24
N PRO A 256 -9.61 13.47 -3.13
CA PRO A 256 -9.47 13.04 -4.52
C PRO A 256 -9.01 11.58 -4.63
N GLY A 257 -9.65 10.82 -5.53
CA GLY A 257 -9.32 9.42 -5.77
C GLY A 257 -10.10 8.42 -4.91
N TYR A 258 -10.96 8.85 -4.00
CA TYR A 258 -11.79 7.97 -3.16
C TYR A 258 -13.28 8.09 -3.51
N ASP A 259 -14.02 7.01 -3.24
CA ASP A 259 -15.47 6.92 -3.50
C ASP A 259 -16.34 7.38 -2.32
N SER A 260 -15.73 7.63 -1.17
CA SER A 260 -16.37 8.11 0.06
C SER A 260 -15.47 9.10 0.77
N GLN A 261 -16.07 9.92 1.65
CA GLN A 261 -15.26 10.77 2.51
C GLN A 261 -14.26 9.95 3.32
N VAL A 262 -13.09 10.51 3.54
CA VAL A 262 -12.03 9.93 4.36
C VAL A 262 -11.68 10.90 5.46
N ILE A 263 -11.46 10.40 6.67
CA ILE A 263 -10.82 11.13 7.76
C ILE A 263 -9.39 10.65 7.91
N MET A 264 -8.45 11.57 8.12
CA MET A 264 -7.04 11.24 8.26
C MET A 264 -6.40 12.04 9.39
N ALA A 265 -5.76 11.34 10.32
CA ALA A 265 -4.82 11.91 11.26
C ALA A 265 -3.40 11.69 10.73
N ALA A 266 -2.68 12.76 10.46
CA ALA A 266 -1.38 12.73 9.80
C ALA A 266 -0.47 13.86 10.27
N GLY A 267 -0.23 13.94 11.56
CA GLY A 267 0.72 14.90 12.15
C GLY A 267 2.17 14.46 11.90
N ALA A 268 2.63 14.59 10.66
CA ALA A 268 3.91 14.10 10.17
C ALA A 268 4.81 15.24 9.68
N PHE A 269 6.14 15.06 9.80
CA PHE A 269 7.14 16.01 9.28
C PHE A 269 7.14 16.06 7.74
N VAL A 270 6.84 14.93 7.10
CA VAL A 270 6.66 14.82 5.65
C VAL A 270 5.20 14.51 5.35
N GLN A 271 4.53 15.37 4.61
CA GLN A 271 3.13 15.21 4.25
C GLN A 271 2.89 13.89 3.50
N GLY A 272 1.91 13.10 3.96
CA GLY A 272 1.60 11.79 3.40
C GLY A 272 2.54 10.66 3.84
N SER A 273 3.52 10.93 4.71
CA SER A 273 4.47 9.94 5.21
C SER A 273 3.83 9.05 6.28
N SER A 274 3.12 8.01 5.84
CA SER A 274 2.46 7.08 6.75
C SER A 274 3.40 6.27 7.63
N ILE A 275 4.69 6.15 7.25
CA ILE A 275 5.68 5.50 8.12
C ILE A 275 5.97 6.30 9.39
N GLU A 276 5.74 7.60 9.39
CA GLU A 276 5.95 8.42 10.59
C GLU A 276 4.95 8.10 11.69
N LEU A 277 3.72 8.08 11.41
CA LEU A 277 2.55 7.59 12.13
C LEU A 277 1.31 8.26 11.57
N SER A 278 0.33 7.47 11.16
CA SER A 278 -0.96 7.98 10.72
C SER A 278 -2.08 7.03 11.11
N ALA A 279 -3.29 7.55 11.12
CA ALA A 279 -4.51 6.78 11.24
C ALA A 279 -5.56 7.41 10.33
N ASP A 280 -6.10 6.63 9.44
CA ASP A 280 -7.06 7.08 8.45
C ASP A 280 -8.11 6.02 8.18
N GLY A 281 -9.26 6.44 7.68
CA GLY A 281 -10.31 5.50 7.31
C GLY A 281 -11.43 6.15 6.52
N PRO A 282 -12.08 5.35 5.64
CA PRO A 282 -13.24 5.79 4.88
C PRO A 282 -14.49 5.88 5.77
N MET A 283 -15.31 6.90 5.56
CA MET A 283 -16.56 7.14 6.28
C MET A 283 -17.68 6.22 5.80
N LYS A 284 -17.40 4.90 5.80
CA LYS A 284 -18.34 3.85 5.43
C LYS A 284 -18.21 2.62 6.32
N PRO A 285 -19.27 1.83 6.52
CA PRO A 285 -19.20 0.61 7.31
C PRO A 285 -18.06 -0.33 6.82
N PRO A 286 -17.35 -1.01 7.73
CA PRO A 286 -17.57 -1.09 9.17
C PRO A 286 -16.96 0.04 10.00
N TYR A 287 -16.64 1.19 9.40
CA TYR A 287 -15.96 2.35 10.02
C TYR A 287 -14.64 1.92 10.65
N ALA A 288 -13.83 1.25 9.85
CA ALA A 288 -12.52 0.80 10.27
C ALA A 288 -11.50 1.93 10.11
N VAL A 289 -10.65 2.07 11.13
CA VAL A 289 -9.44 2.89 11.04
C VAL A 289 -8.26 2.00 10.68
N TYR A 290 -7.37 2.54 9.86
CA TYR A 290 -6.12 1.91 9.43
C TYR A 290 -4.97 2.68 10.08
N PHE A 291 -4.52 2.16 11.23
CA PHE A 291 -3.41 2.72 11.99
C PHE A 291 -2.09 2.16 11.46
N GLN A 292 -1.10 3.01 11.25
CA GLN A 292 0.16 2.61 10.63
C GLN A 292 1.32 3.54 11.00
N GLY A 293 2.53 2.99 10.96
CA GLY A 293 3.75 3.75 11.16
C GLY A 293 4.18 3.86 12.61
N GLY A 294 5.09 4.77 12.82
CA GLY A 294 5.80 5.03 14.07
C GLY A 294 7.29 4.93 13.86
N LEU A 295 7.98 6.08 13.74
CA LEU A 295 9.43 6.15 13.52
C LEU A 295 10.23 5.42 14.62
N THR A 296 9.70 5.42 15.83
CA THR A 296 10.25 4.66 16.95
C THR A 296 9.13 3.97 17.72
N TRP A 297 9.47 2.86 18.34
CA TRP A 297 8.56 2.17 19.26
C TRP A 297 8.10 3.08 20.43
N GLU A 298 9.03 3.88 20.96
CA GLU A 298 8.78 4.80 22.06
C GLU A 298 7.75 5.87 21.73
N HIS A 299 7.64 6.25 20.47
CA HIS A 299 6.60 7.15 19.97
C HIS A 299 5.29 6.40 19.67
N ALA A 300 5.35 5.31 18.93
CA ALA A 300 4.16 4.54 18.54
C ALA A 300 3.35 4.04 19.76
N LYS A 301 4.04 3.61 20.82
CA LYS A 301 3.42 3.07 22.03
C LYS A 301 2.49 4.05 22.74
N PRO A 302 2.90 5.27 23.17
CA PRO A 302 2.00 6.19 23.86
C PRO A 302 0.87 6.69 22.96
N VAL A 303 1.13 6.94 21.67
CA VAL A 303 0.11 7.41 20.74
C VAL A 303 -1.01 6.40 20.60
N SER A 304 -0.71 5.10 20.57
CA SER A 304 -1.71 4.04 20.43
C SER A 304 -2.76 3.99 21.55
N TYR A 305 -2.54 4.64 22.69
CA TYR A 305 -3.51 4.66 23.80
C TYR A 305 -3.86 6.08 24.32
N THR A 306 -3.24 7.11 23.81
CA THR A 306 -3.47 8.49 24.31
C THR A 306 -4.93 8.90 24.16
N HIS A 307 -5.59 8.52 23.08
CA HIS A 307 -7.00 8.82 22.83
C HIS A 307 -7.99 7.97 23.66
N LEU A 308 -7.54 6.95 24.37
CA LEU A 308 -8.38 6.19 25.31
C LEU A 308 -8.68 6.98 26.60
N ARG A 309 -8.09 8.17 26.77
CA ARG A 309 -8.29 9.04 27.92
C ARG A 309 -9.28 10.19 27.64
N ALA A 310 -9.72 10.33 26.40
CA ALA A 310 -10.75 11.29 25.98
C ALA A 310 -12.10 10.57 25.82
#